data_945cef2a9678a3261e1ecc4889e34826
#
_entry.id   945cef2a9678a3261e1ecc4889e34826
#
_cell.length_a   1.000
_cell.length_b   1.000
_cell.length_c   1.000
_cell.angle_alpha   90.00
_cell.angle_beta   90.00
_cell.angle_gamma   90.00
#
_symmetry.space_group_name_H-M   'P 1'
#
loop_
_entity.id
_entity.type
_entity.pdbx_description
1 polymer ?
#
loop_
_entity_poly.entity_id
_entity_poly.type
_entity_poly.pdbx_seq_one_letter_code
_entity_poly.pdbx_strand_id
1 'polypeptide(L)'
;GGLGTRLHPLTLTLPKPMLPIADKPVLEYIIEWLKGYGINNIILCISYLGNIIEGYFNNGKEYGVNILYAKTKRPLGTAGQLKSAEHLINNSSKKVEGFVCLYGDSIYNFNLKHMIDKHLSTRALATIALMPYKIRLDYGFIEVDKDDNVIAWNEKPEVKGLINIGCYIMDKDFLELIPKDTVVPMNTVFIDAIKKGKKVTAYITDEDSFKDIGNRRTYEKVYREYLRRLGEV
;
A
#
# COMPACT_ATOMS: atom_id res chain seq x y z
N GLY A 1 5.89 -3.49 -8.21
CA GLY A 1 6.83 -3.20 -8.10
C GLY A 1 7.99 -2.26 -8.27
N GLY A 2 8.51 -1.71 -7.19
CA GLY A 2 9.74 -0.90 -7.21
C GLY A 2 10.99 -1.76 -6.96
N LEU A 3 12.18 -1.20 -7.21
CA LEU A 3 13.46 -1.88 -7.03
C LEU A 3 13.89 -2.04 -5.56
N GLY A 4 13.23 -1.36 -4.62
CA GLY A 4 13.54 -1.46 -3.18
C GLY A 4 14.90 -0.89 -2.77
N THR A 5 15.47 0.04 -3.51
CA THR A 5 16.85 0.54 -3.36
C THR A 5 17.21 1.03 -1.95
N ARG A 6 16.24 1.55 -1.19
CA ARG A 6 16.45 2.00 0.21
C ARG A 6 16.74 0.85 1.19
N LEU A 7 16.54 -0.39 0.76
CA LEU A 7 16.81 -1.62 1.54
C LEU A 7 18.00 -2.43 1.02
N HIS A 8 18.79 -1.88 0.08
CA HIS A 8 20.02 -2.54 -0.35
C HIS A 8 20.95 -2.79 0.84
N PRO A 9 21.63 -3.96 0.87
CA PRO A 9 21.72 -4.99 -0.16
C PRO A 9 20.58 -6.04 -0.13
N LEU A 10 19.66 -6.04 0.85
CA LEU A 10 18.64 -7.08 1.03
C LEU A 10 17.78 -7.29 -0.23
N THR A 11 17.47 -6.22 -0.94
CA THR A 11 16.60 -6.25 -2.12
C THR A 11 17.33 -6.43 -3.45
N LEU A 12 18.62 -6.78 -3.43
CA LEU A 12 19.36 -7.17 -4.63
C LEU A 12 18.96 -8.57 -5.11
N THR A 13 18.64 -9.46 -4.17
CA THR A 13 18.32 -10.87 -4.44
C THR A 13 16.87 -11.24 -4.12
N LEU A 14 16.19 -10.47 -3.26
CA LEU A 14 14.79 -10.69 -2.91
C LEU A 14 13.96 -9.45 -3.21
N PRO A 15 12.78 -9.57 -3.86
CA PRO A 15 11.90 -8.42 -4.00
C PRO A 15 11.36 -8.01 -2.63
N LYS A 16 11.16 -6.72 -2.38
CA LYS A 16 10.77 -6.17 -1.08
C LYS A 16 9.58 -6.92 -0.40
N PRO A 17 8.51 -7.32 -1.11
CA PRO A 17 7.43 -8.10 -0.51
C PRO A 17 7.84 -9.48 0.03
N MET A 18 9.00 -10.00 -0.40
CA MET A 18 9.53 -11.29 0.02
C MET A 18 10.56 -11.17 1.16
N LEU A 19 10.84 -9.98 1.65
CA LEU A 19 11.67 -9.83 2.84
C LEU A 19 10.99 -10.51 4.03
N PRO A 20 11.71 -11.35 4.80
CA PRO A 20 11.13 -12.04 5.93
C PRO A 20 10.83 -11.07 7.08
N ILE A 21 9.69 -11.24 7.71
CA ILE A 21 9.36 -10.66 9.00
C ILE A 21 9.14 -11.83 9.93
N ALA A 22 10.09 -12.09 10.83
CA ALA A 22 10.18 -13.29 11.62
C ALA A 22 10.21 -14.56 10.73
N ASP A 23 9.15 -15.38 10.75
CA ASP A 23 9.08 -16.70 10.13
C ASP A 23 8.63 -16.72 8.66
N LYS A 24 8.08 -15.61 8.13
CA LYS A 24 7.49 -15.60 6.77
C LYS A 24 7.62 -14.25 6.07
N PRO A 25 7.48 -14.21 4.71
CA PRO A 25 7.58 -12.97 3.97
C PRO A 25 6.42 -12.01 4.23
N VAL A 26 6.68 -10.70 4.09
CA VAL A 26 5.66 -9.63 4.25
C VAL A 26 4.40 -9.90 3.43
N LEU A 27 4.54 -10.36 2.20
CA LEU A 27 3.40 -10.62 1.32
C LEU A 27 2.49 -11.74 1.85
N GLU A 28 3.02 -12.70 2.59
CA GLU A 28 2.23 -13.76 3.22
C GLU A 28 1.33 -13.21 4.33
N TYR A 29 1.83 -12.30 5.16
CA TYR A 29 0.99 -11.60 6.15
C TYR A 29 -0.17 -10.84 5.50
N ILE A 30 0.06 -10.23 4.34
CA ILE A 30 -0.99 -9.54 3.58
C ILE A 30 -2.04 -10.55 3.08
N ILE A 31 -1.60 -11.67 2.51
CA ILE A 31 -2.50 -12.72 2.00
C ILE A 31 -3.35 -13.30 3.12
N GLU A 32 -2.76 -13.61 4.26
CA GLU A 32 -3.49 -14.10 5.43
C GLU A 32 -4.51 -13.07 5.95
N TRP A 33 -4.12 -11.80 6.02
CA TRP A 33 -5.01 -10.73 6.43
C TRP A 33 -6.21 -10.59 5.48
N LEU A 34 -6.01 -10.59 4.17
CA LEU A 34 -7.08 -10.58 3.17
C LEU A 34 -7.99 -11.81 3.28
N LYS A 35 -7.40 -12.99 3.43
CA LYS A 35 -8.11 -14.26 3.62
C LYS A 35 -9.02 -14.22 4.86
N GLY A 36 -8.55 -13.60 5.95
CA GLY A 36 -9.34 -13.38 7.17
C GLY A 36 -10.63 -12.58 6.95
N TYR A 37 -10.69 -11.78 5.88
CA TYR A 37 -11.90 -11.06 5.44
C TYR A 37 -12.63 -11.75 4.27
N GLY A 38 -12.30 -13.01 3.95
CA GLY A 38 -12.94 -13.76 2.87
C GLY A 38 -12.50 -13.37 1.46
N ILE A 39 -11.43 -12.57 1.32
CA ILE A 39 -10.86 -12.19 0.02
C ILE A 39 -9.85 -13.26 -0.40
N ASN A 40 -10.34 -14.22 -1.18
CA ASN A 40 -9.58 -15.40 -1.58
C ASN A 40 -9.09 -15.35 -3.06
N ASN A 41 -9.54 -14.39 -3.86
CA ASN A 41 -9.05 -14.20 -5.23
C ASN A 41 -8.10 -13.01 -5.24
N ILE A 42 -6.84 -13.25 -5.54
CA ILE A 42 -5.76 -12.27 -5.42
C ILE A 42 -5.05 -12.16 -6.77
N ILE A 43 -4.78 -10.93 -7.19
CA ILE A 43 -3.95 -10.66 -8.38
C ILE A 43 -2.67 -10.00 -7.90
N LEU A 44 -1.53 -10.64 -8.11
CA LEU A 44 -0.23 -10.08 -7.82
C LEU A 44 0.36 -9.39 -9.07
N CYS A 45 0.51 -8.06 -9.01
CA CYS A 45 1.15 -7.28 -10.06
C CYS A 45 2.67 -7.32 -9.87
N ILE A 46 3.36 -8.10 -10.69
CA ILE A 46 4.80 -8.37 -10.55
C ILE A 46 5.61 -7.89 -11.75
N SER A 47 6.89 -7.55 -11.50
CA SER A 47 7.87 -7.20 -12.53
C SER A 47 9.27 -7.68 -12.12
N TYR A 48 10.16 -6.80 -11.66
CA TYR A 48 11.50 -7.12 -11.20
C TYR A 48 11.47 -8.21 -10.10
N LEU A 49 12.26 -9.28 -10.26
CA LEU A 49 12.31 -10.45 -9.39
C LEU A 49 10.94 -11.11 -9.13
N GLY A 50 9.97 -10.90 -10.01
CA GLY A 50 8.61 -11.43 -9.87
C GLY A 50 8.56 -12.96 -9.89
N ASN A 51 9.52 -13.62 -10.55
CA ASN A 51 9.65 -15.08 -10.55
C ASN A 51 9.86 -15.67 -9.15
N ILE A 52 10.49 -14.94 -8.23
CA ILE A 52 10.66 -15.37 -6.82
C ILE A 52 9.31 -15.40 -6.11
N ILE A 53 8.48 -14.37 -6.32
CA ILE A 53 7.12 -14.31 -5.76
C ILE A 53 6.26 -15.45 -6.34
N GLU A 54 6.31 -15.62 -7.66
CA GLU A 54 5.56 -16.67 -8.34
C GLU A 54 5.98 -18.08 -7.90
N GLY A 55 7.31 -18.32 -7.76
CA GLY A 55 7.84 -19.60 -7.31
C GLY A 55 7.47 -19.94 -5.85
N TYR A 56 7.33 -18.93 -4.99
CA TYR A 56 6.96 -19.12 -3.60
C TYR A 56 5.46 -19.40 -3.43
N PHE A 57 4.61 -18.58 -4.04
CA PHE A 57 3.16 -18.66 -3.83
C PHE A 57 2.45 -19.57 -4.83
N ASN A 58 3.09 -19.92 -5.96
CA ASN A 58 2.47 -20.72 -7.02
C ASN A 58 1.07 -20.18 -7.37
N ASN A 59 0.03 -21.04 -7.39
CA ASN A 59 -1.34 -20.64 -7.61
C ASN A 59 -2.11 -20.28 -6.32
N GLY A 60 -1.45 -20.20 -5.18
CA GLY A 60 -2.01 -19.83 -3.89
C GLY A 60 -2.76 -20.93 -3.13
N LYS A 61 -2.92 -22.13 -3.69
CA LYS A 61 -3.72 -23.20 -3.05
C LYS A 61 -3.21 -23.60 -1.66
N GLU A 62 -1.90 -23.65 -1.46
CA GLU A 62 -1.28 -23.99 -0.17
C GLU A 62 -1.60 -22.96 0.91
N TYR A 63 -1.86 -21.71 0.51
CA TYR A 63 -2.27 -20.60 1.39
C TYR A 63 -3.79 -20.48 1.53
N GLY A 64 -4.57 -21.33 0.82
CA GLY A 64 -6.03 -21.32 0.82
C GLY A 64 -6.63 -20.14 0.04
N VAL A 65 -5.93 -19.65 -0.96
CA VAL A 65 -6.35 -18.57 -1.86
C VAL A 65 -6.13 -18.98 -3.32
N ASN A 66 -6.66 -18.19 -4.26
CA ASN A 66 -6.41 -18.31 -5.68
C ASN A 66 -5.60 -17.10 -6.14
N ILE A 67 -4.38 -17.33 -6.66
CA ILE A 67 -3.47 -16.26 -7.08
C ILE A 67 -3.32 -16.25 -8.60
N LEU A 68 -3.54 -15.11 -9.19
CA LEU A 68 -3.22 -14.79 -10.58
C LEU A 68 -2.09 -13.75 -10.63
N TYR A 69 -1.35 -13.72 -11.73
CA TYR A 69 -0.19 -12.85 -11.88
C TYR A 69 -0.35 -11.91 -13.08
N ALA A 70 -0.34 -10.60 -12.84
CA ALA A 70 -0.19 -9.59 -13.87
C ALA A 70 1.29 -9.24 -13.99
N LYS A 71 1.93 -9.71 -15.09
CA LYS A 71 3.38 -9.59 -15.30
C LYS A 71 3.69 -8.43 -16.25
N THR A 72 4.66 -7.59 -15.85
CA THR A 72 5.18 -6.53 -16.71
C THR A 72 6.70 -6.68 -16.88
N LYS A 73 7.21 -6.35 -18.08
CA LYS A 73 8.64 -6.45 -18.39
C LYS A 73 9.49 -5.41 -17.62
N ARG A 74 8.87 -4.30 -17.22
CA ARG A 74 9.51 -3.20 -16.48
C ARG A 74 8.53 -2.64 -15.43
N PRO A 75 9.04 -1.99 -14.37
CA PRO A 75 8.18 -1.26 -13.44
C PRO A 75 7.40 -0.15 -14.14
N LEU A 76 6.08 -0.10 -13.92
CA LEU A 76 5.18 0.90 -14.50
C LEU A 76 4.68 1.93 -13.47
N GLY A 77 5.30 2.01 -12.31
CA GLY A 77 4.77 2.78 -11.18
C GLY A 77 3.58 2.09 -10.54
N THR A 78 3.07 2.63 -9.44
CA THR A 78 2.02 1.95 -8.65
C THR A 78 0.68 1.85 -9.39
N ALA A 79 0.26 2.89 -10.09
CA ALA A 79 -0.98 2.85 -10.88
C ALA A 79 -0.80 2.08 -12.20
N GLY A 80 0.31 2.25 -12.90
CA GLY A 80 0.57 1.50 -14.13
C GLY A 80 0.66 -0.02 -13.90
N GLN A 81 1.20 -0.45 -12.74
CA GLN A 81 1.15 -1.86 -12.34
C GLN A 81 -0.28 -2.33 -12.11
N LEU A 82 -1.13 -1.54 -11.45
CA LEU A 82 -2.54 -1.86 -11.31
C LEU A 82 -3.23 -1.98 -12.67
N LYS A 83 -2.96 -1.04 -13.60
CA LYS A 83 -3.53 -1.08 -14.95
C LYS A 83 -3.17 -2.36 -15.71
N SER A 84 -1.98 -2.92 -15.48
CA SER A 84 -1.58 -4.18 -16.11
C SER A 84 -2.46 -5.38 -15.71
N ALA A 85 -3.15 -5.29 -14.56
CA ALA A 85 -4.07 -6.31 -14.06
C ALA A 85 -5.51 -6.16 -14.60
N GLU A 86 -5.84 -5.10 -15.34
CA GLU A 86 -7.20 -4.78 -15.79
C GLU A 86 -7.90 -5.96 -16.48
N HIS A 87 -7.19 -6.68 -17.36
CA HIS A 87 -7.74 -7.83 -18.08
C HIS A 87 -8.11 -8.98 -17.13
N LEU A 88 -7.34 -9.20 -16.06
CA LEU A 88 -7.63 -10.24 -15.06
C LEU A 88 -8.81 -9.82 -14.16
N ILE A 89 -8.90 -8.53 -13.80
CA ILE A 89 -10.00 -7.98 -13.01
C ILE A 89 -11.32 -8.11 -13.81
N ASN A 90 -11.30 -7.75 -15.09
CA ASN A 90 -12.48 -7.77 -15.95
C ASN A 90 -12.95 -9.18 -16.32
N ASN A 91 -12.03 -10.14 -16.43
CA ASN A 91 -12.32 -11.53 -16.76
C ASN A 91 -12.63 -12.41 -15.55
N SER A 92 -12.71 -11.83 -14.33
CA SER A 92 -13.12 -12.61 -13.18
C SER A 92 -14.51 -13.16 -13.36
N SER A 93 -14.72 -14.44 -13.02
CA SER A 93 -15.98 -15.18 -13.22
C SER A 93 -17.18 -14.63 -12.45
N LYS A 94 -16.95 -13.74 -11.48
CA LYS A 94 -17.98 -12.99 -10.75
C LYS A 94 -17.99 -11.56 -11.25
N LYS A 95 -19.20 -10.99 -11.38
CA LYS A 95 -19.36 -9.56 -11.65
C LYS A 95 -18.77 -8.78 -10.48
N VAL A 96 -17.52 -8.35 -10.64
CA VAL A 96 -16.80 -7.54 -9.64
C VAL A 96 -17.18 -6.09 -9.87
N GLU A 97 -17.82 -5.45 -8.91
CA GLU A 97 -18.15 -4.01 -8.97
C GLU A 97 -16.96 -3.16 -8.48
N GLY A 98 -16.24 -3.65 -7.47
CA GLY A 98 -15.05 -3.01 -6.93
C GLY A 98 -14.02 -4.03 -6.45
N PHE A 99 -12.83 -3.57 -6.14
CA PHE A 99 -11.72 -4.40 -5.65
C PHE A 99 -10.87 -3.68 -4.62
N VAL A 100 -10.17 -4.47 -3.78
CA VAL A 100 -9.17 -3.96 -2.84
C VAL A 100 -7.82 -3.92 -3.54
N CYS A 101 -7.14 -2.78 -3.50
CA CYS A 101 -5.80 -2.59 -4.04
C CYS A 101 -4.83 -2.24 -2.89
N LEU A 102 -3.73 -2.97 -2.79
CA LEU A 102 -2.75 -2.87 -1.71
C LEU A 102 -1.33 -2.72 -2.24
N TYR A 103 -0.50 -2.00 -1.50
CA TYR A 103 0.94 -2.12 -1.66
C TYR A 103 1.43 -3.40 -0.99
N GLY A 104 2.19 -4.21 -1.73
CA GLY A 104 2.63 -5.53 -1.30
C GLY A 104 3.85 -5.52 -0.37
N ASP A 105 4.21 -4.37 0.19
CA ASP A 105 5.44 -4.14 0.96
C ASP A 105 5.19 -3.51 2.33
N SER A 106 4.00 -3.74 2.89
CA SER A 106 3.59 -3.20 4.18
C SER A 106 2.62 -4.16 4.87
N ILE A 107 2.57 -4.15 6.19
CA ILE A 107 1.66 -4.98 6.97
C ILE A 107 0.49 -4.12 7.44
N TYR A 108 -0.72 -4.64 7.31
CA TYR A 108 -1.97 -3.97 7.64
C TYR A 108 -2.64 -4.65 8.84
N ASN A 109 -3.21 -3.84 9.73
CA ASN A 109 -3.94 -4.32 10.91
C ASN A 109 -5.09 -3.35 11.23
N PHE A 110 -6.13 -3.34 10.40
CA PHE A 110 -7.36 -2.57 10.64
C PHE A 110 -8.58 -3.33 10.12
N ASN A 111 -9.78 -2.88 10.48
CA ASN A 111 -11.01 -3.54 10.06
C ASN A 111 -11.34 -3.22 8.59
N LEU A 112 -10.91 -4.11 7.68
CA LEU A 112 -11.16 -3.98 6.25
C LEU A 112 -12.65 -4.04 5.90
N LYS A 113 -13.45 -4.80 6.66
CA LYS A 113 -14.90 -4.87 6.45
C LYS A 113 -15.54 -3.49 6.62
N HIS A 114 -15.20 -2.75 7.67
CA HIS A 114 -15.72 -1.39 7.86
C HIS A 114 -15.32 -0.45 6.72
N MET A 115 -14.12 -0.60 6.18
CA MET A 115 -13.70 0.18 5.01
C MET A 115 -14.51 -0.17 3.76
N ILE A 116 -14.81 -1.46 3.54
CA ILE A 116 -15.67 -1.94 2.45
C ILE A 116 -17.08 -1.38 2.62
N ASP A 117 -17.68 -1.51 3.80
CA ASP A 117 -19.03 -1.01 4.09
C ASP A 117 -19.12 0.51 3.85
N LYS A 118 -18.10 1.27 4.25
CA LYS A 118 -18.01 2.71 3.97
C LYS A 118 -17.93 3.01 2.48
N HIS A 119 -17.11 2.29 1.73
CA HIS A 119 -16.99 2.46 0.28
C HIS A 119 -18.34 2.27 -0.40
N LEU A 120 -19.00 1.16 -0.13
CA LEU A 120 -20.30 0.81 -0.70
C LEU A 120 -21.38 1.86 -0.34
N SER A 121 -21.43 2.31 0.92
CA SER A 121 -22.42 3.29 1.39
C SER A 121 -22.23 4.67 0.75
N THR A 122 -20.99 5.05 0.46
CA THR A 122 -20.67 6.36 -0.12
C THR A 122 -20.80 6.41 -1.64
N ARG A 123 -20.83 5.26 -2.32
CA ARG A 123 -20.77 5.16 -3.79
C ARG A 123 -19.63 6.00 -4.37
N ALA A 124 -18.47 5.93 -3.74
CA ALA A 124 -17.28 6.65 -4.18
C ALA A 124 -16.58 5.86 -5.27
N LEU A 125 -15.94 6.56 -6.21
CA LEU A 125 -15.06 5.92 -7.22
C LEU A 125 -13.88 5.19 -6.55
N ALA A 126 -13.40 5.76 -5.43
CA ALA A 126 -12.38 5.11 -4.61
C ALA A 126 -12.48 5.56 -3.14
N THR A 127 -12.04 4.68 -2.24
CA THR A 127 -11.84 4.96 -0.82
C THR A 127 -10.40 4.69 -0.45
N ILE A 128 -9.73 5.66 0.18
CA ILE A 128 -8.33 5.59 0.59
C ILE A 128 -8.26 5.31 2.09
N ALA A 129 -7.50 4.31 2.51
CA ALA A 129 -7.16 4.14 3.92
C ALA A 129 -6.10 5.16 4.34
N LEU A 130 -6.42 5.91 5.38
CA LEU A 130 -5.56 6.93 5.96
C LEU A 130 -5.31 6.61 7.44
N MET A 131 -4.09 6.83 7.91
CA MET A 131 -3.72 6.68 9.32
C MET A 131 -3.32 8.02 9.91
N PRO A 132 -3.74 8.36 11.14
CA PRO A 132 -3.18 9.50 11.86
C PRO A 132 -1.67 9.37 12.02
N TYR A 133 -0.96 10.44 11.78
CA TYR A 133 0.48 10.48 11.87
C TYR A 133 0.96 11.77 12.51
N LYS A 134 1.95 11.66 13.39
CA LYS A 134 2.56 12.76 14.09
C LYS A 134 4.07 12.69 13.89
N ILE A 135 4.67 13.79 13.55
CA ILE A 135 6.12 13.93 13.47
C ILE A 135 6.56 15.14 14.29
N ARG A 136 7.49 14.94 15.21
CA ARG A 136 8.15 16.02 15.91
C ARG A 136 9.38 16.45 15.11
N LEU A 137 9.47 17.72 14.83
CA LEU A 137 10.64 18.30 14.18
C LEU A 137 11.73 18.56 15.21
N ASP A 138 12.98 18.31 14.83
CA ASP A 138 14.12 18.43 15.77
C ASP A 138 14.63 19.87 15.94
N TYR A 139 14.09 20.80 15.13
CA TYR A 139 14.51 22.20 15.06
C TYR A 139 13.36 23.14 15.41
N GLY A 140 13.69 24.34 15.92
CA GLY A 140 12.73 25.44 16.04
C GLY A 140 12.32 25.99 14.68
N PHE A 141 11.04 26.27 14.51
CA PHE A 141 10.49 26.96 13.34
C PHE A 141 10.35 28.44 13.68
N ILE A 142 10.97 29.28 12.86
CA ILE A 142 10.99 30.72 13.03
C ILE A 142 10.18 31.34 11.91
N GLU A 143 9.24 32.21 12.25
CA GLU A 143 8.52 33.04 11.28
C GLU A 143 9.10 34.46 11.30
N VAL A 144 9.27 35.01 10.12
CA VAL A 144 9.75 36.39 9.93
C VAL A 144 8.74 37.17 9.11
N ASP A 145 8.68 38.48 9.33
CA ASP A 145 7.92 39.41 8.49
C ASP A 145 8.68 39.76 7.21
N LYS A 146 8.09 40.63 6.38
CA LYS A 146 8.68 41.09 5.11
C LYS A 146 9.98 41.90 5.27
N ASP A 147 10.29 42.36 6.47
CA ASP A 147 11.44 43.16 6.81
C ASP A 147 12.47 42.36 7.65
N ASP A 148 12.35 40.99 7.64
CA ASP A 148 13.18 40.01 8.32
C ASP A 148 13.14 40.08 9.85
N ASN A 149 12.13 40.74 10.44
CA ASN A 149 11.97 40.70 11.92
C ASN A 149 11.34 39.37 12.33
N VAL A 150 11.87 38.79 13.39
CA VAL A 150 11.30 37.56 13.99
C VAL A 150 9.97 37.88 14.63
N ILE A 151 8.88 37.22 14.20
CA ILE A 151 7.53 37.41 14.71
C ILE A 151 7.00 36.21 15.46
N ALA A 152 7.55 35.01 15.23
CA ALA A 152 7.18 33.82 16.00
C ALA A 152 8.34 32.82 16.11
N TRP A 153 8.36 32.08 17.22
CA TRP A 153 9.29 30.99 17.48
C TRP A 153 8.54 29.79 18.02
N ASN A 154 8.53 28.69 17.28
CA ASN A 154 7.91 27.43 17.69
C ASN A 154 8.99 26.36 17.84
N GLU A 155 9.38 26.06 19.08
CA GLU A 155 10.48 25.14 19.38
C GLU A 155 10.00 23.69 19.21
N LYS A 156 10.69 22.93 18.33
CA LYS A 156 10.43 21.51 18.07
C LYS A 156 8.94 21.18 17.86
N PRO A 157 8.28 21.84 16.91
CA PRO A 157 6.84 21.70 16.72
C PRO A 157 6.45 20.27 16.33
N GLU A 158 5.26 19.87 16.72
CA GLU A 158 4.62 18.62 16.28
C GLU A 158 3.72 18.91 15.08
N VAL A 159 4.03 18.27 13.94
CA VAL A 159 3.18 18.30 12.75
C VAL A 159 2.28 17.07 12.78
N LYS A 160 0.97 17.28 12.70
CA LYS A 160 -0.06 16.23 12.67
C LYS A 160 -0.73 16.20 11.32
N GLY A 161 -1.08 15.00 10.86
CA GLY A 161 -1.81 14.83 9.61
C GLY A 161 -2.31 13.41 9.41
N LEU A 162 -2.92 13.18 8.27
CA LEU A 162 -3.33 11.87 7.82
C LEU A 162 -2.40 11.41 6.70
N ILE A 163 -1.82 10.22 6.83
CA ILE A 163 -0.97 9.64 5.81
C ILE A 163 -1.70 8.55 5.04
N ASN A 164 -1.44 8.48 3.75
CA ASN A 164 -1.87 7.38 2.90
C ASN A 164 -1.05 6.12 3.22
N ILE A 165 -1.72 5.05 3.60
CA ILE A 165 -1.09 3.78 3.96
C ILE A 165 -1.05 2.76 2.81
N GLY A 166 -1.41 3.16 1.59
CA GLY A 166 -1.30 2.29 0.40
C GLY A 166 -2.34 1.17 0.34
N CYS A 167 -3.48 1.35 1.00
CA CYS A 167 -4.65 0.48 0.88
C CYS A 167 -5.83 1.27 0.33
N TYR A 168 -6.48 0.72 -0.69
CA TYR A 168 -7.56 1.37 -1.41
C TYR A 168 -8.68 0.37 -1.70
N ILE A 169 -9.92 0.87 -1.73
CA ILE A 169 -11.03 0.17 -2.39
C ILE A 169 -11.41 1.01 -3.60
N MET A 170 -11.52 0.39 -4.75
CA MET A 170 -11.73 1.07 -6.02
C MET A 170 -12.84 0.39 -6.81
N ASP A 171 -13.72 1.18 -7.42
CA ASP A 171 -14.60 0.70 -8.48
C ASP A 171 -13.78 0.38 -9.74
N LYS A 172 -14.29 -0.49 -10.59
CA LYS A 172 -13.63 -0.82 -11.88
C LYS A 172 -13.37 0.42 -12.74
N ASP A 173 -14.27 1.39 -12.71
CA ASP A 173 -14.17 2.62 -13.49
C ASP A 173 -12.93 3.45 -13.12
N PHE A 174 -12.34 3.22 -11.93
CA PHE A 174 -11.06 3.84 -11.58
C PHE A 174 -9.94 3.46 -12.54
N LEU A 175 -9.97 2.24 -13.09
CA LEU A 175 -8.96 1.77 -14.04
C LEU A 175 -8.97 2.57 -15.35
N GLU A 176 -10.09 3.17 -15.74
CA GLU A 176 -10.18 4.00 -16.95
C GLU A 176 -9.36 5.29 -16.85
N LEU A 177 -9.09 5.76 -15.62
CA LEU A 177 -8.26 6.93 -15.36
C LEU A 177 -6.76 6.68 -15.56
N ILE A 178 -6.36 5.42 -15.65
CA ILE A 178 -4.95 5.02 -15.74
C ILE A 178 -4.59 4.73 -17.20
N PRO A 179 -3.62 5.44 -17.79
CA PRO A 179 -3.17 5.17 -19.15
C PRO A 179 -2.46 3.80 -19.23
N LYS A 180 -2.65 3.09 -20.35
CA LYS A 180 -2.00 1.79 -20.59
C LYS A 180 -0.51 1.96 -20.84
N ASP A 181 0.28 0.96 -20.42
CA ASP A 181 1.72 0.81 -20.69
C ASP A 181 2.58 2.02 -20.30
N THR A 182 2.09 2.85 -19.38
CA THR A 182 2.71 4.10 -18.95
C THR A 182 3.19 4.00 -17.51
N VAL A 183 4.34 4.61 -17.22
CA VAL A 183 4.85 4.72 -15.85
C VAL A 183 4.07 5.80 -15.12
N VAL A 184 3.14 5.39 -14.25
CA VAL A 184 2.27 6.33 -13.51
C VAL A 184 2.23 5.95 -12.03
N PRO A 185 2.57 6.89 -11.13
CA PRO A 185 2.36 6.71 -9.69
C PRO A 185 0.88 6.89 -9.31
N MET A 186 0.43 6.20 -8.28
CA MET A 186 -0.97 6.20 -7.85
C MET A 186 -1.47 7.58 -7.41
N ASN A 187 -0.63 8.34 -6.73
CA ASN A 187 -0.97 9.69 -6.27
C ASN A 187 -1.35 10.63 -7.43
N THR A 188 -0.67 10.52 -8.57
CA THR A 188 -1.01 11.32 -9.78
C THR A 188 -2.43 11.06 -10.24
N VAL A 189 -2.83 9.77 -10.30
CA VAL A 189 -4.18 9.38 -10.72
C VAL A 189 -5.23 9.90 -9.74
N PHE A 190 -4.98 9.80 -8.43
CA PHE A 190 -5.89 10.34 -7.42
C PHE A 190 -6.03 11.86 -7.50
N ILE A 191 -4.92 12.59 -7.66
CA ILE A 191 -4.94 14.05 -7.81
C ILE A 191 -5.78 14.45 -9.01
N ASP A 192 -5.61 13.78 -10.16
CA ASP A 192 -6.36 14.04 -11.38
C ASP A 192 -7.84 13.68 -11.24
N ALA A 193 -8.15 12.57 -10.56
CA ALA A 193 -9.53 12.18 -10.26
C ALA A 193 -10.24 13.25 -9.42
N ILE A 194 -9.60 13.74 -8.37
CA ILE A 194 -10.13 14.79 -7.48
C ILE A 194 -10.33 16.09 -8.26
N LYS A 195 -9.35 16.52 -9.07
CA LYS A 195 -9.47 17.72 -9.91
C LYS A 195 -10.62 17.62 -10.92
N LYS A 196 -10.92 16.43 -11.41
CA LYS A 196 -12.05 16.14 -12.30
C LYS A 196 -13.39 15.99 -11.56
N GLY A 197 -13.45 16.30 -10.27
CA GLY A 197 -14.66 16.21 -9.46
C GLY A 197 -15.16 14.78 -9.17
N LYS A 198 -14.29 13.77 -9.38
CA LYS A 198 -14.65 12.40 -9.04
C LYS A 198 -14.68 12.21 -7.52
N LYS A 199 -15.67 11.48 -7.03
CA LYS A 199 -15.83 11.25 -5.60
C LYS A 199 -14.78 10.28 -5.09
N VAL A 200 -13.84 10.77 -4.30
CA VAL A 200 -12.86 9.99 -3.55
C VAL A 200 -13.11 10.23 -2.07
N THR A 201 -13.22 9.15 -1.29
CA THR A 201 -13.46 9.21 0.15
C THR A 201 -12.27 8.68 0.93
N ALA A 202 -12.21 8.99 2.22
CA ALA A 202 -11.20 8.48 3.14
C ALA A 202 -11.83 7.52 4.15
N TYR A 203 -11.10 6.45 4.50
CA TYR A 203 -11.34 5.64 5.69
C TYR A 203 -10.18 5.89 6.65
N ILE A 204 -10.48 6.48 7.81
CA ILE A 204 -9.45 6.78 8.82
C ILE A 204 -9.32 5.58 9.74
N THR A 205 -8.12 5.01 9.81
CA THR A 205 -7.76 3.90 10.67
C THR A 205 -7.23 4.39 12.01
N ASP A 206 -7.05 3.47 12.96
CA ASP A 206 -6.36 3.77 14.22
C ASP A 206 -4.85 3.97 14.01
N GLU A 207 -4.19 4.60 14.98
CA GLU A 207 -2.73 4.64 15.07
C GLU A 207 -2.21 3.18 15.15
N ASP A 208 -1.06 2.88 14.56
CA ASP A 208 -0.46 1.53 14.44
C ASP A 208 -1.18 0.52 13.50
N SER A 209 -2.18 0.94 12.75
CA SER A 209 -2.88 0.08 11.77
C SER A 209 -2.03 -0.31 10.57
N PHE A 210 -0.83 0.23 10.47
CA PHE A 210 0.05 0.08 9.32
C PHE A 210 1.51 0.03 9.75
N LYS A 211 2.26 -0.92 9.18
CA LYS A 211 3.70 -1.04 9.41
C LYS A 211 4.44 -1.02 8.08
N ASP A 212 5.12 0.09 7.82
CA ASP A 212 5.98 0.26 6.64
C ASP A 212 7.35 -0.39 6.88
N ILE A 213 7.81 -1.16 5.92
CA ILE A 213 9.16 -1.70 5.87
C ILE A 213 10.02 -0.98 4.81
N GLY A 214 9.71 0.28 4.53
CA GLY A 214 10.27 1.07 3.43
C GLY A 214 11.76 1.39 3.53
N ASN A 215 12.36 1.26 4.69
CA ASN A 215 13.78 1.47 4.93
C ASN A 215 14.31 0.51 6.01
N ARG A 216 15.64 0.45 6.16
CA ARG A 216 16.29 -0.49 7.07
C ARG A 216 15.83 -0.32 8.53
N ARG A 217 15.71 0.92 9.00
CA ARG A 217 15.31 1.21 10.39
C ARG A 217 13.89 0.73 10.69
N THR A 218 12.94 1.01 9.80
CA THR A 218 11.55 0.57 9.96
C THR A 218 11.43 -0.95 9.81
N TYR A 219 12.16 -1.56 8.87
CA TYR A 219 12.22 -3.00 8.71
C TYR A 219 12.72 -3.71 9.96
N GLU A 220 13.89 -3.29 10.52
CA GLU A 220 14.45 -3.90 11.73
C GLU A 220 13.52 -3.74 12.95
N LYS A 221 12.83 -2.58 13.06
CA LYS A 221 11.84 -2.36 14.13
C LYS A 221 10.69 -3.37 14.04
N VAL A 222 10.10 -3.51 12.84
CA VAL A 222 8.97 -4.44 12.62
C VAL A 222 9.43 -5.89 12.80
N TYR A 223 10.60 -6.26 12.28
CA TYR A 223 11.17 -7.60 12.44
C TYR A 223 11.31 -8.00 13.92
N ARG A 224 11.92 -7.14 14.75
CA ARG A 224 12.06 -7.39 16.20
C ARG A 224 10.72 -7.47 16.92
N GLU A 225 9.75 -6.64 16.55
CA GLU A 225 8.40 -6.68 17.13
C GLU A 225 7.74 -8.03 16.88
N TYR A 226 7.87 -8.58 15.67
CA TYR A 226 7.29 -9.87 15.31
C TYR A 226 8.02 -11.05 15.94
N LEU A 227 9.35 -11.02 16.06
CA LEU A 227 10.10 -12.04 16.81
C LEU A 227 9.65 -12.13 18.28
N ARG A 228 9.43 -10.99 18.94
CA ARG A 228 8.90 -10.97 20.32
C ARG A 228 7.53 -11.63 20.43
N ARG A 229 6.68 -11.47 19.41
CA ARG A 229 5.35 -12.13 19.39
C ARG A 229 5.44 -13.65 19.28
N LEU A 230 6.50 -14.15 18.65
CA LEU A 230 6.78 -15.58 18.56
C LEU A 230 7.50 -16.14 19.81
N GLY A 231 7.92 -15.27 20.74
CA GLY A 231 8.65 -15.68 21.94
C GLY A 231 10.13 -16.02 21.69
N GLU A 232 10.70 -15.52 20.58
CA GLU A 232 12.08 -15.85 20.17
C GLU A 232 13.12 -14.80 20.65
N VAL A 233 12.68 -13.67 21.27
CA VAL A 233 13.56 -12.62 21.82
C VAL A 233 12.92 -11.97 23.06
#